data_04009b9a7b41a268b5a3697d8a6b56af
#
_entry.id   04009b9a7b41a268b5a3697d8a6b56af
#
_cell.length_a   1.000
_cell.length_b   1.000
_cell.length_c   1.000
_cell.angle_alpha   90.00
_cell.angle_beta   90.00
_cell.angle_gamma   90.00
#
_symmetry.space_group_name_H-M   'P 1'
#
loop_
_entity.id
_entity.type
_entity.pdbx_description
1 polymer ?
#
loop_
_entity_poly.entity_id
_entity_poly.type
_entity_poly.pdbx_seq_one_letter_code
_entity_poly.pdbx_strand_id
1 'polypeptide(L)'
;MRLNQYIAANTNYSRRAADGLIKEGKVRIGNSVVTKLGTQYKEGSPVYINGRKITQKDGFTAIVYHKPKGQIVSHSDERGREVIFDSLPNGFKHFCFVGRLDYASSGLLILTDSPKVAHALEKSDLEREYYVKVKGQVGEVVFEAMRNGLKAADATKGAHAKTKIKSMEFAPFLAFKVVSQSGPYTRLRVIIKEGQNRELRRFFGYFDLPVMDLKRVAFGSLSLDTLKEGKWRYFSASEYSALKDFLNPKKDTQKTQTKDKK
;
A
#
# COMPACT_ATOMS: atom_id res chain seq x y z
N MET A 1 -11.83 -10.23 -16.25
CA MET A 1 -11.71 -8.90 -15.59
C MET A 1 -12.52 -7.86 -16.33
N ARG A 2 -12.80 -6.68 -15.73
CA ARG A 2 -13.48 -5.58 -16.46
C ARG A 2 -12.56 -4.93 -17.49
N LEU A 3 -13.14 -4.48 -18.61
CA LEU A 3 -12.37 -3.85 -19.71
C LEU A 3 -11.56 -2.62 -19.27
N ASN A 4 -12.13 -1.76 -18.41
CA ASN A 4 -11.41 -0.61 -17.86
C ASN A 4 -10.21 -1.01 -16.98
N GLN A 5 -10.26 -2.18 -16.33
CA GLN A 5 -9.12 -2.71 -15.58
C GLN A 5 -8.03 -3.21 -16.53
N TYR A 6 -8.41 -3.89 -17.63
CA TYR A 6 -7.46 -4.32 -18.66
C TYR A 6 -6.74 -3.12 -19.30
N ILE A 7 -7.50 -2.08 -19.67
CA ILE A 7 -6.93 -0.85 -20.23
C ILE A 7 -5.95 -0.20 -19.25
N ALA A 8 -6.36 -0.02 -17.98
CA ALA A 8 -5.51 0.59 -16.97
C ALA A 8 -4.24 -0.23 -16.65
N ALA A 9 -4.31 -1.56 -16.77
CA ALA A 9 -3.15 -2.44 -16.55
C ALA A 9 -2.12 -2.40 -17.69
N ASN A 10 -2.54 -2.03 -18.91
CA ASN A 10 -1.71 -2.14 -20.11
C ASN A 10 -1.43 -0.78 -20.78
N THR A 11 -1.88 0.31 -20.15
CA THR A 11 -1.69 1.68 -20.66
C THR A 11 -1.44 2.64 -19.50
N ASN A 12 -1.23 3.93 -19.80
CA ASN A 12 -1.10 4.99 -18.80
C ASN A 12 -2.45 5.61 -18.39
N TYR A 13 -3.57 5.08 -18.87
CA TYR A 13 -4.90 5.56 -18.47
C TYR A 13 -5.29 5.03 -17.08
N SER A 14 -5.87 5.89 -16.24
CA SER A 14 -6.53 5.43 -15.03
C SER A 14 -7.83 4.68 -15.38
N ARG A 15 -8.37 3.90 -14.44
CA ARG A 15 -9.66 3.20 -14.63
C ARG A 15 -10.79 4.17 -14.96
N ARG A 16 -10.82 5.37 -14.33
CA ARG A 16 -11.82 6.41 -14.62
C ARG A 16 -11.61 7.01 -16.01
N ALA A 17 -10.37 7.26 -16.42
CA ALA A 17 -10.05 7.72 -17.77
C ALA A 17 -10.45 6.67 -18.82
N ALA A 18 -10.18 5.38 -18.55
CA ALA A 18 -10.62 4.28 -19.41
C ALA A 18 -12.15 4.20 -19.52
N ASP A 19 -12.87 4.42 -18.43
CA ASP A 19 -14.34 4.51 -18.46
C ASP A 19 -14.83 5.69 -19.32
N GLY A 20 -14.13 6.83 -19.28
CA GLY A 20 -14.39 7.96 -20.18
C GLY A 20 -14.23 7.58 -21.65
N LEU A 21 -13.09 6.96 -22.00
CA LEU A 21 -12.83 6.49 -23.39
C LEU A 21 -13.88 5.48 -23.88
N ILE A 22 -14.34 4.59 -22.99
CA ILE A 22 -15.41 3.62 -23.29
C ILE A 22 -16.72 4.36 -23.59
N LYS A 23 -17.14 5.29 -22.72
CA LYS A 23 -18.36 6.10 -22.95
C LYS A 23 -18.34 6.87 -24.26
N GLU A 24 -17.16 7.40 -24.62
CA GLU A 24 -16.97 8.18 -25.84
C GLU A 24 -16.86 7.30 -27.12
N GLY A 25 -16.99 5.97 -27.00
CA GLY A 25 -16.88 5.05 -28.15
C GLY A 25 -15.47 4.95 -28.73
N LYS A 26 -14.45 5.41 -28.01
CA LYS A 26 -13.03 5.36 -28.44
C LYS A 26 -12.37 3.99 -28.25
N VAL A 27 -13.09 3.02 -27.65
CA VAL A 27 -12.58 1.68 -27.35
C VAL A 27 -13.29 0.64 -28.20
N ARG A 28 -12.51 -0.29 -28.80
CA ARG A 28 -13.04 -1.45 -29.52
C ARG A 28 -12.46 -2.75 -28.98
N ILE A 29 -13.26 -3.81 -29.01
CA ILE A 29 -12.80 -5.20 -28.86
C ILE A 29 -12.99 -5.88 -30.21
N GLY A 30 -11.90 -6.28 -30.85
CA GLY A 30 -11.94 -6.71 -32.25
C GLY A 30 -12.47 -5.58 -33.14
N ASN A 31 -13.54 -5.85 -33.88
CA ASN A 31 -14.19 -4.88 -34.74
C ASN A 31 -15.37 -4.12 -34.09
N SER A 32 -15.74 -4.51 -32.86
CA SER A 32 -16.92 -3.95 -32.18
C SER A 32 -16.56 -2.79 -31.26
N VAL A 33 -17.21 -1.64 -31.44
CA VAL A 33 -17.12 -0.48 -30.53
C VAL A 33 -17.80 -0.82 -29.22
N VAL A 34 -17.17 -0.48 -28.10
CA VAL A 34 -17.69 -0.73 -26.75
C VAL A 34 -17.98 0.63 -26.08
N THR A 35 -19.25 0.84 -25.71
CA THR A 35 -19.70 2.04 -24.98
C THR A 35 -20.25 1.72 -23.59
N LYS A 36 -20.59 0.44 -23.34
CA LYS A 36 -21.17 -0.01 -22.08
C LYS A 36 -20.12 -0.12 -21.00
N LEU A 37 -20.27 0.64 -19.91
CA LEU A 37 -19.45 0.52 -18.72
C LEU A 37 -19.64 -0.86 -18.05
N GLY A 38 -18.56 -1.36 -17.44
CA GLY A 38 -18.60 -2.68 -16.79
C GLY A 38 -18.44 -3.86 -17.74
N THR A 39 -18.29 -3.62 -19.06
CA THR A 39 -18.00 -4.67 -20.06
C THR A 39 -16.83 -5.53 -19.59
N GLN A 40 -17.02 -6.87 -19.70
CA GLN A 40 -15.99 -7.84 -19.34
C GLN A 40 -15.01 -8.02 -20.49
N TYR A 41 -13.73 -8.04 -20.17
CA TYR A 41 -12.65 -8.40 -21.08
C TYR A 41 -12.47 -9.91 -21.09
N LYS A 42 -12.52 -10.53 -22.27
CA LYS A 42 -12.15 -11.94 -22.47
C LYS A 42 -10.69 -12.01 -22.84
N GLU A 43 -9.93 -12.84 -22.15
CA GLU A 43 -8.49 -13.02 -22.37
C GLU A 43 -8.19 -13.35 -23.84
N GLY A 44 -7.11 -12.76 -24.37
CA GLY A 44 -6.73 -12.90 -25.79
C GLY A 44 -7.49 -12.01 -26.76
N SER A 45 -8.58 -11.34 -26.34
CA SER A 45 -9.32 -10.45 -27.25
C SER A 45 -8.50 -9.20 -27.58
N PRO A 46 -8.35 -8.82 -28.86
CA PRO A 46 -7.61 -7.62 -29.24
C PRO A 46 -8.42 -6.36 -28.83
N VAL A 47 -7.82 -5.49 -28.05
CA VAL A 47 -8.41 -4.21 -27.62
C VAL A 47 -7.70 -3.07 -28.29
N TYR A 48 -8.47 -2.08 -28.74
CA TYR A 48 -7.97 -0.88 -29.43
C TYR A 48 -8.50 0.37 -28.74
N ILE A 49 -7.66 1.40 -28.65
CA ILE A 49 -8.03 2.76 -28.21
C ILE A 49 -7.66 3.73 -29.33
N ASN A 50 -8.61 4.53 -29.79
CA ASN A 50 -8.40 5.46 -30.92
C ASN A 50 -7.76 4.78 -32.13
N GLY A 51 -8.18 3.55 -32.47
CA GLY A 51 -7.64 2.75 -33.56
C GLY A 51 -6.31 2.05 -33.28
N ARG A 52 -5.60 2.36 -32.20
CA ARG A 52 -4.32 1.72 -31.84
C ARG A 52 -4.54 0.50 -30.95
N LYS A 53 -3.94 -0.63 -31.34
CA LYS A 53 -4.00 -1.86 -30.53
C LYS A 53 -3.25 -1.69 -29.21
N ILE A 54 -3.88 -2.11 -28.09
CA ILE A 54 -3.20 -2.21 -26.82
C ILE A 54 -2.34 -3.48 -26.81
N THR A 55 -1.04 -3.31 -26.53
CA THR A 55 -0.13 -4.44 -26.30
C THR A 55 -0.15 -4.77 -24.81
N GLN A 56 -0.27 -6.04 -24.49
CA GLN A 56 -0.15 -6.50 -23.09
C GLN A 56 1.26 -6.19 -22.59
N LYS A 57 1.35 -5.58 -21.41
CA LYS A 57 2.65 -5.32 -20.77
C LYS A 57 3.22 -6.61 -20.19
N ASP A 58 4.44 -6.92 -20.57
CA ASP A 58 5.23 -7.98 -19.97
C ASP A 58 6.05 -7.39 -18.80
N GLY A 59 5.71 -7.82 -17.59
CA GLY A 59 6.35 -7.33 -16.39
C GLY A 59 5.74 -6.03 -15.83
N PHE A 60 6.43 -5.44 -14.88
CA PHE A 60 6.04 -4.19 -14.22
C PHE A 60 7.27 -3.45 -13.69
N THR A 61 7.10 -2.15 -13.48
CA THR A 61 8.07 -1.29 -12.81
C THR A 61 7.59 -0.95 -11.40
N ALA A 62 8.49 -1.00 -10.44
CA ALA A 62 8.21 -0.58 -9.07
C ALA A 62 9.34 0.28 -8.53
N ILE A 63 8.98 1.25 -7.68
CA ILE A 63 9.91 2.14 -6.98
C ILE A 63 9.59 2.18 -5.49
N VAL A 64 10.62 2.41 -4.70
CA VAL A 64 10.52 2.85 -3.31
C VAL A 64 10.65 4.36 -3.28
N TYR A 65 9.71 5.04 -2.66
CA TYR A 65 9.74 6.46 -2.41
C TYR A 65 9.80 6.72 -0.91
N HIS A 66 10.77 7.51 -0.47
CA HIS A 66 10.81 8.00 0.91
C HIS A 66 9.92 9.24 1.01
N LYS A 67 8.63 9.00 1.23
CA LYS A 67 7.65 10.07 1.36
C LYS A 67 8.00 10.99 2.53
N PRO A 68 8.12 12.32 2.34
CA PRO A 68 8.22 13.27 3.44
C PRO A 68 6.86 13.46 4.13
N LYS A 69 6.87 14.10 5.29
CA LYS A 69 5.66 14.68 5.87
C LYS A 69 5.15 15.81 4.98
N GLY A 70 3.88 16.17 5.12
CA GLY A 70 3.30 17.31 4.38
C GLY A 70 2.84 16.97 2.97
N GLN A 71 2.96 15.72 2.52
CA GLN A 71 2.43 15.27 1.24
C GLN A 71 1.27 14.29 1.41
N ILE A 72 0.27 14.39 0.53
CA ILE A 72 -0.85 13.47 0.47
C ILE A 72 -0.56 12.35 -0.52
N VAL A 73 -0.85 11.12 -0.14
CA VAL A 73 -0.79 9.96 -1.05
C VAL A 73 -2.07 9.94 -1.90
N SER A 74 -2.03 10.69 -2.98
CA SER A 74 -3.11 10.85 -3.96
C SER A 74 -2.54 11.33 -5.29
N HIS A 75 -3.30 11.18 -6.39
CA HIS A 75 -2.98 11.77 -7.68
C HIS A 75 -3.36 13.25 -7.77
N SER A 76 -4.32 13.71 -6.97
CA SER A 76 -4.77 15.08 -6.88
C SER A 76 -5.34 15.38 -5.51
N ASP A 77 -5.40 16.66 -5.15
CA ASP A 77 -6.07 17.13 -3.95
C ASP A 77 -6.89 18.39 -4.24
N GLU A 78 -8.18 18.36 -3.95
CA GLU A 78 -9.11 19.46 -4.20
C GLU A 78 -8.84 20.71 -3.33
N ARG A 79 -8.04 20.55 -2.27
CA ARG A 79 -7.67 21.61 -1.33
C ARG A 79 -6.32 22.25 -1.63
N GLY A 80 -5.68 21.86 -2.75
CA GLY A 80 -4.40 22.40 -3.17
C GLY A 80 -3.19 21.99 -2.31
N ARG A 81 -3.32 20.93 -1.49
CA ARG A 81 -2.18 20.42 -0.72
C ARG A 81 -1.27 19.61 -1.63
N GLU A 82 0.03 19.65 -1.37
CA GLU A 82 1.01 18.90 -2.13
C GLU A 82 0.69 17.40 -2.12
N VAL A 83 0.71 16.77 -3.28
CA VAL A 83 0.58 15.32 -3.45
C VAL A 83 1.92 14.70 -3.79
N ILE A 84 2.08 13.40 -3.53
CA ILE A 84 3.36 12.68 -3.78
C ILE A 84 3.85 12.82 -5.23
N PHE A 85 2.94 12.95 -6.20
CA PHE A 85 3.28 13.04 -7.63
C PHE A 85 3.77 14.43 -8.05
N ASP A 86 3.66 15.46 -7.20
CA ASP A 86 4.24 16.78 -7.47
C ASP A 86 5.76 16.77 -7.33
N SER A 87 6.28 15.91 -6.43
CA SER A 87 7.71 15.74 -6.18
C SER A 87 8.36 14.61 -6.99
N LEU A 88 7.59 13.83 -7.74
CA LEU A 88 8.09 12.71 -8.52
C LEU A 88 8.21 13.07 -10.01
N PRO A 89 9.16 12.49 -10.76
CA PRO A 89 9.25 12.65 -12.20
C PRO A 89 7.95 12.35 -12.93
N ASN A 90 7.69 13.06 -14.03
CA ASN A 90 6.48 12.91 -14.83
C ASN A 90 6.22 11.47 -15.31
N GLY A 91 7.29 10.69 -15.53
CA GLY A 91 7.20 9.27 -15.88
C GLY A 91 6.47 8.41 -14.86
N PHE A 92 6.35 8.84 -13.60
CA PHE A 92 5.66 8.08 -12.55
C PHE A 92 4.23 8.57 -12.26
N LYS A 93 3.74 9.61 -12.92
CA LYS A 93 2.39 10.16 -12.66
C LYS A 93 1.25 9.16 -12.87
N HIS A 94 1.48 8.10 -13.66
CA HIS A 94 0.51 7.03 -13.89
C HIS A 94 0.64 5.85 -12.91
N PHE A 95 1.66 5.85 -12.02
CA PHE A 95 1.87 4.77 -11.07
C PHE A 95 0.77 4.71 -10.01
N CYS A 96 0.46 3.48 -9.56
CA CYS A 96 -0.37 3.22 -8.40
C CYS A 96 0.51 3.21 -7.15
N PHE A 97 -0.01 3.72 -6.04
CA PHE A 97 0.63 3.59 -4.73
C PHE A 97 0.11 2.35 -3.99
N VAL A 98 0.98 1.70 -3.21
CA VAL A 98 0.65 0.54 -2.38
C VAL A 98 0.28 1.01 -0.98
N GLY A 99 -1.02 1.01 -0.70
CA GLY A 99 -1.54 1.58 0.53
C GLY A 99 -1.25 3.08 0.63
N ARG A 100 -1.38 3.64 1.82
CA ARG A 100 -1.16 5.08 2.05
C ARG A 100 -0.39 5.31 3.34
N LEU A 101 0.36 6.41 3.37
CA LEU A 101 0.85 7.05 4.58
C LEU A 101 0.07 8.35 4.80
N ASP A 102 -0.24 8.66 6.06
CA ASP A 102 -0.93 9.90 6.42
C ASP A 102 -0.09 11.13 6.02
N TYR A 103 -0.74 12.29 5.93
CA TYR A 103 -0.09 13.59 5.70
C TYR A 103 1.06 13.88 6.68
N ALA A 104 0.83 13.58 7.97
CA ALA A 104 1.81 13.76 9.04
C ALA A 104 2.72 12.55 9.27
N SER A 105 2.76 11.58 8.35
CA SER A 105 3.62 10.40 8.42
C SER A 105 4.62 10.42 7.28
N SER A 106 5.82 9.92 7.54
CA SER A 106 6.88 9.79 6.54
C SER A 106 7.27 8.33 6.31
N GLY A 107 8.15 8.10 5.36
CA GLY A 107 8.81 6.82 5.22
C GLY A 107 8.52 6.09 3.90
N LEU A 108 8.74 4.80 3.92
CA LEU A 108 8.69 3.92 2.77
C LEU A 108 7.29 3.86 2.17
N LEU A 109 7.16 4.30 0.93
CA LEU A 109 5.98 4.15 0.10
C LEU A 109 6.37 3.43 -1.20
N ILE A 110 5.63 2.40 -1.56
CA ILE A 110 5.83 1.67 -2.81
C ILE A 110 4.91 2.24 -3.87
N LEU A 111 5.46 2.48 -5.07
CA LEU A 111 4.66 2.82 -6.25
C LEU A 111 5.00 1.85 -7.39
N THR A 112 4.02 1.51 -8.22
CA THR A 112 4.18 0.59 -9.35
C THR A 112 3.23 0.95 -10.48
N ASP A 113 3.63 0.67 -11.71
CA ASP A 113 2.77 0.81 -12.89
C ASP A 113 1.78 -0.35 -13.07
N SER A 114 1.81 -1.35 -12.17
CA SER A 114 0.91 -2.51 -12.19
C SER A 114 -0.16 -2.42 -11.08
N PRO A 115 -1.42 -2.13 -11.42
CA PRO A 115 -2.53 -2.16 -10.44
C PRO A 115 -2.71 -3.52 -9.77
N LYS A 116 -2.37 -4.61 -10.46
CA LYS A 116 -2.42 -5.98 -9.90
C LYS A 116 -1.41 -6.15 -8.77
N VAL A 117 -0.18 -5.70 -9.00
CA VAL A 117 0.90 -5.74 -8.00
C VAL A 117 0.55 -4.83 -6.82
N ALA A 118 0.10 -3.60 -7.09
CA ALA A 118 -0.31 -2.67 -6.03
C ALA A 118 -1.39 -3.28 -5.12
N HIS A 119 -2.43 -3.87 -5.72
CA HIS A 119 -3.52 -4.50 -4.97
C HIS A 119 -3.06 -5.72 -4.16
N ALA A 120 -2.21 -6.58 -4.75
CA ALA A 120 -1.67 -7.75 -4.05
C ALA A 120 -0.86 -7.36 -2.82
N LEU A 121 0.02 -6.36 -2.95
CA LEU A 121 0.83 -5.85 -1.83
C LEU A 121 -0.02 -5.13 -0.78
N GLU A 122 -1.02 -4.34 -1.18
CA GLU A 122 -1.91 -3.63 -0.24
C GLU A 122 -2.71 -4.61 0.63
N LYS A 123 -3.15 -5.73 0.05
CA LYS A 123 -3.93 -6.79 0.71
C LYS A 123 -3.08 -7.84 1.42
N SER A 124 -1.77 -7.74 1.32
CA SER A 124 -0.85 -8.69 1.94
C SER A 124 -0.79 -8.53 3.45
N ASP A 125 -0.43 -9.61 4.11
CA ASP A 125 -0.04 -9.67 5.52
C ASP A 125 1.48 -9.47 5.73
N LEU A 126 2.16 -8.90 4.72
CA LEU A 126 3.57 -8.57 4.81
C LEU A 126 3.82 -7.59 5.96
N GLU A 127 4.91 -7.81 6.66
CA GLU A 127 5.31 -7.02 7.81
C GLU A 127 5.55 -5.55 7.45
N ARG A 128 5.13 -4.67 8.34
CA ARG A 128 5.33 -3.23 8.24
C ARG A 128 6.05 -2.75 9.49
N GLU A 129 7.25 -2.22 9.30
CA GLU A 129 8.07 -1.73 10.39
C GLU A 129 8.02 -0.20 10.48
N TYR A 130 7.86 0.28 11.70
CA TYR A 130 7.76 1.71 11.98
C TYR A 130 8.67 2.15 13.12
N TYR A 131 9.22 3.35 12.99
CA TYR A 131 9.65 4.15 14.14
C TYR A 131 8.50 5.05 14.55
N VAL A 132 8.16 4.99 15.84
CA VAL A 132 7.05 5.74 16.45
C VAL A 132 7.59 6.58 17.59
N LYS A 133 7.26 7.88 17.61
CA LYS A 133 7.49 8.76 18.76
C LYS A 133 6.13 9.14 19.34
N VAL A 134 5.90 8.80 20.60
CA VAL A 134 4.70 9.18 21.33
C VAL A 134 5.04 10.21 22.40
N LYS A 135 4.07 11.06 22.77
CA LYS A 135 4.17 11.92 23.95
C LYS A 135 3.61 11.14 25.14
N GLY A 136 4.43 10.99 26.18
CA GLY A 136 4.14 10.21 27.38
C GLY A 136 5.09 9.03 27.53
N GLN A 137 4.97 8.38 28.69
CA GLN A 137 5.71 7.18 29.06
C GLN A 137 4.87 5.95 28.72
N VAL A 138 5.48 4.98 28.02
CA VAL A 138 4.81 3.72 27.68
C VAL A 138 5.03 2.74 28.82
N GLY A 139 3.95 2.31 29.46
CA GLY A 139 3.97 1.38 30.59
C GLY A 139 3.49 -0.02 30.21
N GLU A 140 3.45 -0.91 31.22
CA GLU A 140 3.17 -2.35 31.02
C GLU A 140 1.80 -2.62 30.39
N VAL A 141 0.76 -1.86 30.74
CA VAL A 141 -0.59 -2.01 30.14
C VAL A 141 -0.55 -1.87 28.62
N VAL A 142 0.27 -0.94 28.10
CA VAL A 142 0.45 -0.75 26.65
C VAL A 142 1.24 -1.91 26.05
N PHE A 143 2.27 -2.40 26.75
CA PHE A 143 3.04 -3.56 26.32
C PHE A 143 2.20 -4.83 26.28
N GLU A 144 1.33 -5.04 27.25
CA GLU A 144 0.37 -6.16 27.25
C GLU A 144 -0.58 -6.07 26.04
N ALA A 145 -1.11 -4.88 25.75
CA ALA A 145 -1.96 -4.68 24.58
C ALA A 145 -1.19 -4.90 23.26
N MET A 146 0.08 -4.54 23.19
CA MET A 146 0.93 -4.87 22.02
C MET A 146 1.15 -6.37 21.87
N ARG A 147 1.31 -7.12 22.99
CA ARG A 147 1.53 -8.58 22.94
C ARG A 147 0.26 -9.36 22.60
N ASN A 148 -0.86 -8.95 23.16
CA ASN A 148 -2.10 -9.73 23.15
C ASN A 148 -3.15 -9.20 22.16
N GLY A 149 -2.93 -8.01 21.57
CA GLY A 149 -3.92 -7.27 20.82
C GLY A 149 -4.88 -6.50 21.75
N LEU A 150 -5.78 -5.73 21.17
CA LEU A 150 -6.69 -4.86 21.88
C LEU A 150 -8.01 -4.70 21.13
N LYS A 151 -9.14 -4.85 21.83
CA LYS A 151 -10.46 -4.46 21.33
C LYS A 151 -10.84 -3.11 21.95
N ALA A 152 -10.69 -2.04 21.17
CA ALA A 152 -11.03 -0.68 21.61
C ALA A 152 -12.48 -0.36 21.19
N ALA A 153 -13.35 -0.20 22.17
CA ALA A 153 -14.73 0.25 21.96
C ALA A 153 -14.77 1.71 21.45
N ASP A 154 -13.81 2.53 21.87
CA ASP A 154 -13.57 3.87 21.33
C ASP A 154 -12.13 4.02 20.85
N ALA A 155 -11.95 4.03 19.55
CA ALA A 155 -10.67 4.25 18.86
C ALA A 155 -10.68 5.60 18.10
N THR A 156 -11.40 6.60 18.59
CA THR A 156 -11.51 7.92 17.94
C THR A 156 -10.29 8.80 18.21
N LYS A 157 -9.64 8.64 19.37
CA LYS A 157 -8.37 9.32 19.64
C LYS A 157 -7.29 8.90 18.63
N GLY A 158 -6.60 9.86 18.04
CA GLY A 158 -5.63 9.62 16.95
C GLY A 158 -6.27 9.38 15.57
N ALA A 159 -7.59 9.32 15.47
CA ALA A 159 -8.31 9.24 14.20
C ALA A 159 -8.35 10.60 13.46
N HIS A 160 -8.87 10.59 12.24
CA HIS A 160 -9.23 11.83 11.54
C HIS A 160 -10.53 12.39 12.14
N ALA A 161 -10.66 13.72 12.27
CA ALA A 161 -11.81 14.37 12.90
C ALA A 161 -13.18 13.95 12.29
N LYS A 162 -13.21 13.62 10.98
CA LYS A 162 -14.42 13.16 10.27
C LYS A 162 -14.51 11.62 10.19
N THR A 163 -13.88 10.89 11.10
CA THR A 163 -13.92 9.41 11.06
C THR A 163 -15.33 8.89 11.36
N LYS A 164 -15.74 7.86 10.63
CA LYS A 164 -16.94 7.08 10.93
C LYS A 164 -16.63 5.82 11.74
N ILE A 165 -15.34 5.46 11.84
CA ILE A 165 -14.88 4.28 12.57
C ILE A 165 -14.72 4.67 14.03
N LYS A 166 -15.59 4.19 14.90
CA LYS A 166 -15.55 4.46 16.33
C LYS A 166 -14.78 3.39 17.09
N SER A 167 -15.07 2.12 16.85
CA SER A 167 -14.38 0.98 17.45
C SER A 167 -13.35 0.37 16.51
N MET A 168 -12.33 -0.28 17.06
CA MET A 168 -11.29 -0.97 16.28
C MET A 168 -10.74 -2.15 17.08
N GLU A 169 -10.47 -3.24 16.40
CA GLU A 169 -9.72 -4.37 16.94
C GLU A 169 -8.29 -4.29 16.38
N PHE A 170 -7.32 -4.33 17.26
CA PHE A 170 -5.90 -4.30 16.96
C PHE A 170 -5.32 -5.70 17.18
N ALA A 171 -4.73 -6.28 16.15
CA ALA A 171 -4.00 -7.53 16.27
C ALA A 171 -2.75 -7.36 17.15
N PRO A 172 -2.23 -8.44 17.75
CA PRO A 172 -0.94 -8.42 18.41
C PRO A 172 0.16 -7.90 17.47
N PHE A 173 1.05 -7.07 18.01
CA PHE A 173 2.23 -6.64 17.27
C PHE A 173 3.19 -7.82 17.12
N LEU A 174 3.80 -7.97 15.96
CA LEU A 174 4.78 -9.04 15.72
C LEU A 174 6.04 -8.85 16.56
N ALA A 175 6.47 -7.60 16.70
CA ALA A 175 7.59 -7.24 17.54
C ALA A 175 7.50 -5.75 17.93
N PHE A 176 8.07 -5.42 19.07
CA PHE A 176 8.28 -4.04 19.48
C PHE A 176 9.50 -3.91 20.39
N LYS A 177 10.11 -2.74 20.34
CA LYS A 177 11.26 -2.39 21.20
C LYS A 177 11.19 -0.92 21.58
N VAL A 178 11.36 -0.60 22.84
CA VAL A 178 11.61 0.77 23.29
C VAL A 178 13.03 1.14 22.89
N VAL A 179 13.16 2.15 22.04
CA VAL A 179 14.45 2.68 21.58
C VAL A 179 14.99 3.70 22.59
N SER A 180 14.11 4.55 23.09
CA SER A 180 14.43 5.49 24.17
C SER A 180 13.15 5.96 24.87
N GLN A 181 13.27 6.22 26.15
CA GLN A 181 12.23 6.79 26.99
C GLN A 181 12.88 7.91 27.81
N SER A 182 12.73 9.15 27.33
CA SER A 182 13.43 10.29 27.92
C SER A 182 12.56 11.54 27.88
N GLY A 183 12.49 12.23 29.00
CA GLY A 183 11.64 13.40 29.17
C GLY A 183 10.17 13.05 28.86
N PRO A 184 9.44 13.92 28.17
CA PRO A 184 8.02 13.72 27.89
C PRO A 184 7.73 12.77 26.71
N TYR A 185 8.72 12.03 26.19
CA TYR A 185 8.57 11.24 24.97
C TYR A 185 9.11 9.83 25.11
N THR A 186 8.42 8.87 24.49
CA THR A 186 8.92 7.52 24.23
C THR A 186 9.08 7.30 22.74
N ARG A 187 10.21 6.71 22.33
CA ARG A 187 10.47 6.25 20.96
C ARG A 187 10.47 4.74 20.92
N LEU A 188 9.72 4.18 19.98
CA LEU A 188 9.58 2.74 19.79
C LEU A 188 9.90 2.38 18.34
N ARG A 189 10.39 1.16 18.16
CA ARG A 189 10.37 0.42 16.91
C ARG A 189 9.27 -0.62 17.02
N VAL A 190 8.35 -0.68 16.06
CA VAL A 190 7.22 -1.61 16.09
C VAL A 190 7.06 -2.29 14.73
N ILE A 191 6.67 -3.56 14.75
CA ILE A 191 6.39 -4.35 13.54
C ILE A 191 4.96 -4.87 13.65
N ILE A 192 4.14 -4.58 12.64
CA ILE A 192 2.74 -5.01 12.53
C ILE A 192 2.49 -5.67 11.18
N LYS A 193 1.48 -6.53 11.08
CA LYS A 193 1.04 -7.13 9.81
C LYS A 193 -0.06 -6.32 9.13
N GLU A 194 -0.91 -5.70 9.92
CA GLU A 194 -2.04 -4.94 9.42
C GLU A 194 -1.63 -3.52 8.99
N GLY A 195 -2.54 -2.84 8.34
CA GLY A 195 -2.36 -1.45 7.93
C GLY A 195 -3.72 -0.76 7.95
N GLN A 196 -4.46 -0.94 9.06
CA GLN A 196 -5.76 -0.34 9.24
C GLN A 196 -5.68 1.19 9.23
N ASN A 197 -6.82 1.86 9.05
CA ASN A 197 -6.86 3.32 8.99
C ASN A 197 -6.29 3.95 10.27
N ARG A 198 -5.13 4.60 10.14
CA ARG A 198 -4.41 5.29 11.22
C ARG A 198 -4.13 4.39 12.45
N GLU A 199 -3.91 3.12 12.21
CA GLU A 199 -3.83 2.06 13.21
C GLU A 199 -2.94 2.42 14.41
N LEU A 200 -1.66 2.67 14.20
CA LEU A 200 -0.74 3.01 15.29
C LEU A 200 -1.12 4.33 15.99
N ARG A 201 -1.65 5.31 15.27
CA ARG A 201 -2.12 6.56 15.90
C ARG A 201 -3.33 6.35 16.80
N ARG A 202 -4.23 5.45 16.40
CA ARG A 202 -5.42 5.08 17.19
C ARG A 202 -5.06 4.17 18.35
N PHE A 203 -4.16 3.20 18.12
CA PHE A 203 -3.67 2.30 19.17
C PHE A 203 -3.07 3.11 20.33
N PHE A 204 -2.07 3.95 20.06
CA PHE A 204 -1.46 4.78 21.09
C PHE A 204 -2.42 5.84 21.63
N GLY A 205 -3.29 6.39 20.78
CA GLY A 205 -4.32 7.35 21.18
C GLY A 205 -5.30 6.79 22.22
N TYR A 206 -5.62 5.50 22.14
CA TYR A 206 -6.46 4.81 23.13
C TYR A 206 -5.89 4.90 24.56
N PHE A 207 -4.57 4.90 24.69
CA PHE A 207 -3.85 5.04 25.97
C PHE A 207 -3.45 6.49 26.30
N ASP A 208 -4.04 7.48 25.65
CA ASP A 208 -3.68 8.90 25.83
C ASP A 208 -2.20 9.22 25.50
N LEU A 209 -1.61 8.47 24.57
CA LEU A 209 -0.25 8.62 24.10
C LEU A 209 -0.24 9.14 22.64
N PRO A 210 -0.45 10.44 22.40
CA PRO A 210 -0.52 10.95 21.04
C PRO A 210 0.78 10.71 20.26
N VAL A 211 0.65 10.19 19.03
CA VAL A 211 1.79 9.93 18.15
C VAL A 211 2.26 11.24 17.53
N MET A 212 3.44 11.67 17.94
CA MET A 212 4.12 12.90 17.50
C MET A 212 4.89 12.70 16.21
N ASP A 213 5.43 11.49 16.00
CA ASP A 213 6.14 11.13 14.77
C ASP A 213 5.89 9.68 14.41
N LEU A 214 5.74 9.42 13.09
CA LEU A 214 5.51 8.09 12.55
C LEU A 214 6.21 7.96 11.21
N LYS A 215 7.21 7.05 11.18
CA LYS A 215 8.00 6.78 9.99
C LYS A 215 7.98 5.29 9.67
N ARG A 216 7.46 4.90 8.50
CA ARG A 216 7.57 3.52 8.03
C ARG A 216 8.94 3.30 7.42
N VAL A 217 9.70 2.36 7.97
CA VAL A 217 11.08 2.10 7.53
C VAL A 217 11.23 0.84 6.71
N ALA A 218 10.30 -0.12 6.85
CA ALA A 218 10.28 -1.34 6.04
C ALA A 218 8.86 -1.79 5.69
N PHE A 219 8.74 -2.57 4.61
CA PHE A 219 7.54 -3.23 4.15
C PHE A 219 7.93 -4.57 3.50
N GLY A 220 7.62 -5.70 4.15
CA GLY A 220 8.12 -7.01 3.76
C GLY A 220 9.65 -7.00 3.69
N SER A 221 10.20 -7.43 2.57
CA SER A 221 11.64 -7.42 2.32
C SER A 221 12.22 -6.07 1.90
N LEU A 222 11.39 -5.04 1.77
CA LEU A 222 11.83 -3.72 1.34
C LEU A 222 12.17 -2.84 2.53
N SER A 223 13.29 -2.12 2.45
CA SER A 223 13.72 -1.15 3.46
C SER A 223 14.07 0.21 2.84
N LEU A 224 14.00 1.25 3.67
CA LEU A 224 14.44 2.58 3.27
C LEU A 224 15.96 2.68 3.18
N ASP A 225 16.68 1.93 4.01
CA ASP A 225 18.14 2.00 4.16
C ASP A 225 18.64 3.45 4.21
N THR A 226 19.52 3.83 3.30
CA THR A 226 20.11 5.17 3.18
C THR A 226 19.31 6.10 2.28
N LEU A 227 18.15 5.70 1.76
CA LEU A 227 17.34 6.54 0.88
C LEU A 227 16.87 7.80 1.61
N LYS A 228 17.36 8.97 1.18
CA LYS A 228 17.03 10.26 1.79
C LYS A 228 15.56 10.62 1.60
N GLU A 229 15.00 11.38 2.54
CA GLU A 229 13.62 11.87 2.47
C GLU A 229 13.38 12.69 1.19
N GLY A 230 12.21 12.48 0.55
CA GLY A 230 11.88 13.07 -0.75
C GLY A 230 12.56 12.41 -1.96
N LYS A 231 13.39 11.39 -1.76
CA LYS A 231 14.06 10.66 -2.84
C LYS A 231 13.35 9.33 -3.12
N TRP A 232 13.60 8.80 -4.29
CA TRP A 232 13.08 7.51 -4.76
C TRP A 232 14.20 6.69 -5.41
N ARG A 233 13.98 5.38 -5.50
CA ARG A 233 14.82 4.44 -6.25
C ARG A 233 13.98 3.33 -6.86
N TYR A 234 14.46 2.74 -7.93
CA TYR A 234 13.89 1.50 -8.42
C TYR A 234 14.10 0.35 -7.42
N PHE A 235 13.29 -0.68 -7.53
CA PHE A 235 13.57 -1.95 -6.86
C PHE A 235 14.88 -2.52 -7.38
N SER A 236 15.65 -3.14 -6.48
CA SER A 236 16.82 -3.95 -6.85
C SER A 236 16.39 -5.27 -7.49
N ALA A 237 17.33 -5.98 -8.14
CA ALA A 237 17.05 -7.29 -8.72
C ALA A 237 16.54 -8.30 -7.68
N SER A 238 17.12 -8.28 -6.47
CA SER A 238 16.69 -9.15 -5.35
C SER A 238 15.28 -8.82 -4.85
N GLU A 239 14.92 -7.53 -4.76
CA GLU A 239 13.58 -7.07 -4.39
C GLU A 239 12.53 -7.47 -5.43
N TYR A 240 12.87 -7.37 -6.73
CA TYR A 240 12.00 -7.87 -7.81
C TYR A 240 11.83 -9.38 -7.74
N SER A 241 12.89 -10.15 -7.43
CA SER A 241 12.80 -11.60 -7.27
C SER A 241 11.89 -11.97 -6.10
N ALA A 242 12.10 -11.38 -4.93
CA ALA A 242 11.26 -11.61 -3.75
C ALA A 242 9.78 -11.26 -4.02
N LEU A 243 9.53 -10.18 -4.75
CA LEU A 243 8.17 -9.79 -5.11
C LEU A 243 7.54 -10.77 -6.11
N LYS A 244 8.29 -11.28 -7.09
CA LYS A 244 7.80 -12.31 -8.03
C LYS A 244 7.45 -13.60 -7.30
N ASP A 245 8.28 -14.04 -6.34
CA ASP A 245 8.02 -15.23 -5.53
C ASP A 245 6.76 -15.05 -4.66
N PHE A 246 6.57 -13.86 -4.07
CA PHE A 246 5.36 -13.50 -3.35
C PHE A 246 4.10 -13.52 -4.25
N LEU A 247 4.20 -12.99 -5.47
CA LEU A 247 3.06 -12.94 -6.40
C LEU A 247 2.71 -14.31 -7.01
N ASN A 248 3.67 -15.21 -7.10
CA ASN A 248 3.54 -16.54 -7.66
C ASN A 248 4.12 -17.58 -6.69
N PRO A 249 3.49 -17.80 -5.53
CA PRO A 249 3.96 -18.81 -4.60
C PRO A 249 3.99 -20.16 -5.32
N LYS A 250 5.16 -20.81 -5.35
CA LYS A 250 5.30 -22.18 -5.88
C LYS A 250 4.26 -23.03 -5.13
N LYS A 251 3.38 -23.70 -5.86
CA LYS A 251 2.51 -24.72 -5.28
C LYS A 251 3.45 -25.76 -4.68
N ASP A 252 3.46 -25.88 -3.36
CA ASP A 252 4.12 -27.00 -2.70
C ASP A 252 3.56 -28.29 -3.31
N THR A 253 4.43 -29.00 -4.00
CA THR A 253 4.16 -30.34 -4.49
C THR A 253 4.03 -31.20 -3.24
N GLN A 254 2.81 -31.43 -2.78
CA GLN A 254 2.53 -32.43 -1.74
C GLN A 254 3.17 -33.74 -2.20
N LYS A 255 4.28 -34.12 -1.54
CA LYS A 255 4.83 -35.45 -1.64
C LYS A 255 3.75 -36.43 -1.14
N THR A 256 3.11 -37.06 -2.08
CA THR A 256 2.28 -38.25 -1.84
C THR A 256 3.21 -39.29 -1.22
N GLN A 257 3.13 -39.47 0.09
CA GLN A 257 3.66 -40.68 0.72
C GLN A 257 2.78 -41.83 0.29
N THR A 258 3.24 -42.55 -0.71
CA THR A 258 2.76 -43.89 -1.03
C THR A 258 3.10 -44.78 0.18
N LYS A 259 2.07 -45.15 0.93
CA LYS A 259 2.15 -46.26 1.90
C LYS A 259 2.28 -47.51 1.10
N ASP A 260 3.47 -48.09 1.01
CA ASP A 260 3.64 -49.51 0.69
C ASP A 260 3.18 -50.30 1.90
N LYS A 261 2.07 -50.99 1.70
CA LYS A 261 1.68 -52.16 2.51
C LYS A 261 2.50 -53.34 2.01
N LYS A 262 3.25 -53.95 2.88
CA LYS A 262 3.45 -55.39 2.93
C LYS A 262 3.56 -55.82 4.38
#